data_d677a08d6412b7e6a52b27a0b6a9d01b
#
_entry.id   d677a08d6412b7e6a52b27a0b6a9d01b
#
_cell.length_a   1.000
_cell.length_b   1.000
_cell.length_c   1.000
_cell.angle_alpha   90.00
_cell.angle_beta   90.00
_cell.angle_gamma   90.00
#
_symmetry.space_group_name_H-M   'P 1'
#
loop_
_entity.id
_entity.type
_entity.pdbx_description
1 polymer ?
#
loop_
_entity_poly.entity_id
_entity_poly.type
_entity_poly.pdbx_seq_one_letter_code
_entity_poly.pdbx_strand_id
1 'polypeptide(L)'
;MLKKDNDPLSAAEIVEFPIPEAQYEETIRALNGIQSGAVVEQDCFVADIGTAGCPALERLIGTMANVDELDWLGKQLESFDRYELLQFNAAVERFGLSAADELIDLSFRARDVTVVSDFTDLEKIGKRHYLTVHGACDPKELENLDGKETALALISGQPGYVTRYGVVYDNGIKLEQAYDRKHLPPIWMPESCIMELKLRATGKDDPKKQEWVQLPASRMKLERAMLRVGIASCGEMQMLVSDSRFPDEVNCALDFERESLFELNRLCQMCSNFKEQDFVKLGAVCQMAKPTCAANIRQLAENLDQFDFAP
;
A
#
# COMPACT_ATOMS: atom_id res chain seq x y z
N MET A 1 12.12 15.41 4.90
CA MET A 1 12.98 15.67 6.07
C MET A 1 12.12 15.67 7.32
N LEU A 2 12.43 14.80 8.27
CA LEU A 2 11.67 14.61 9.49
C LEU A 2 12.43 15.14 10.70
N LYS A 3 11.70 15.67 11.68
CA LYS A 3 12.18 16.14 12.98
C LYS A 3 11.30 15.60 14.10
N LYS A 4 11.76 15.71 15.34
CA LYS A 4 10.94 15.40 16.51
C LYS A 4 9.78 16.41 16.68
N ASP A 5 10.06 17.69 16.47
CA ASP A 5 9.15 18.80 16.71
C ASP A 5 9.47 19.98 15.77
N ASN A 6 8.73 21.06 15.90
CA ASN A 6 8.90 22.28 15.11
C ASN A 6 10.04 23.21 15.61
N ASP A 7 10.88 22.77 16.55
CA ASP A 7 12.01 23.59 16.98
C ASP A 7 13.06 23.67 15.84
N PRO A 8 13.48 24.88 15.41
CA PRO A 8 14.53 25.04 14.40
C PRO A 8 15.85 24.38 14.77
N LEU A 9 16.13 24.21 16.07
CA LEU A 9 17.36 23.61 16.58
C LEU A 9 17.28 22.08 16.71
N SER A 10 16.10 21.48 16.55
CA SER A 10 15.94 20.03 16.57
C SER A 10 16.67 19.38 15.39
N ALA A 11 17.34 18.26 15.68
CA ALA A 11 17.94 17.42 14.66
C ALA A 11 16.90 17.01 13.61
N ALA A 12 17.35 16.86 12.39
CA ALA A 12 16.51 16.43 11.26
C ALA A 12 17.15 15.22 10.58
N GLU A 13 16.30 14.27 10.18
CA GLU A 13 16.68 13.10 9.38
C GLU A 13 16.07 13.18 8.00
N ILE A 14 16.87 12.82 6.98
CA ILE A 14 16.38 12.70 5.60
C ILE A 14 15.93 11.27 5.41
N VAL A 15 14.65 11.09 5.09
CA VAL A 15 14.06 9.77 4.83
C VAL A 15 13.49 9.78 3.42
N GLU A 16 13.81 8.76 2.65
CA GLU A 16 13.21 8.48 1.34
C GLU A 16 11.95 7.64 1.53
N PHE A 17 10.86 8.03 0.87
CA PHE A 17 9.59 7.31 0.89
C PHE A 17 9.16 6.92 -0.53
N PRO A 18 8.66 5.70 -0.73
CA PRO A 18 8.57 4.62 0.28
C PRO A 18 9.95 4.16 0.75
N ILE A 19 10.02 3.74 2.01
CA ILE A 19 11.27 3.26 2.59
C ILE A 19 11.63 1.91 1.92
N PRO A 20 12.80 1.78 1.27
CA PRO A 20 13.23 0.51 0.71
C PRO A 20 13.28 -0.57 1.80
N GLU A 21 12.72 -1.76 1.54
CA GLU A 21 12.60 -2.81 2.55
C GLU A 21 13.93 -3.19 3.21
N ALA A 22 15.02 -3.21 2.43
CA ALA A 22 16.36 -3.48 2.94
C ALA A 22 16.90 -2.40 3.90
N GLN A 23 16.37 -1.18 3.83
CA GLN A 23 16.79 -0.02 4.63
C GLN A 23 15.83 0.28 5.78
N TYR A 24 14.70 -0.43 5.85
CA TYR A 24 13.64 -0.11 6.80
C TYR A 24 14.11 -0.08 8.26
N GLU A 25 14.84 -1.12 8.71
CA GLU A 25 15.35 -1.18 10.08
C GLU A 25 16.37 -0.07 10.39
N GLU A 26 17.24 0.25 9.45
CA GLU A 26 18.22 1.32 9.60
C GLU A 26 17.54 2.68 9.69
N THR A 27 16.56 2.92 8.84
CA THR A 27 15.75 4.15 8.83
C THR A 27 15.01 4.33 10.16
N ILE A 28 14.31 3.30 10.65
CA ILE A 28 13.60 3.39 11.94
C ILE A 28 14.59 3.62 13.10
N ARG A 29 15.78 3.00 13.08
CA ARG A 29 16.80 3.26 14.09
C ARG A 29 17.33 4.70 14.04
N ALA A 30 17.52 5.25 12.85
CA ALA A 30 17.90 6.66 12.68
C ALA A 30 16.81 7.60 13.22
N LEU A 31 15.54 7.32 12.93
CA LEU A 31 14.38 8.07 13.44
C LEU A 31 14.27 7.98 14.98
N ASN A 32 14.63 6.87 15.60
CA ASN A 32 14.71 6.75 17.05
C ASN A 32 15.71 7.74 17.66
N GLY A 33 16.76 8.11 16.92
CA GLY A 33 17.73 9.14 17.33
C GLY A 33 17.09 10.52 17.50
N ILE A 34 16.00 10.82 16.80
CA ILE A 34 15.18 12.04 16.96
C ILE A 34 13.92 11.79 17.78
N GLN A 35 13.83 10.65 18.47
CA GLN A 35 12.69 10.23 19.29
C GLN A 35 11.38 10.04 18.50
N SER A 36 11.49 9.75 17.21
CA SER A 36 10.39 9.29 16.36
C SER A 36 10.33 7.76 16.36
N GLY A 37 9.33 7.19 15.70
CA GLY A 37 9.19 5.75 15.53
C GLY A 37 8.13 5.10 16.43
N ALA A 38 7.23 5.89 17.02
CA ALA A 38 6.00 5.37 17.64
C ALA A 38 5.20 4.54 16.61
N VAL A 39 4.41 3.58 17.11
CA VAL A 39 3.73 2.64 16.20
C VAL A 39 2.36 3.15 15.76
N VAL A 40 1.67 3.88 16.64
CA VAL A 40 0.26 4.29 16.42
C VAL A 40 0.00 5.78 16.69
N GLU A 41 1.02 6.54 16.99
CA GLU A 41 0.89 7.96 17.31
C GLU A 41 1.64 8.80 16.29
N GLN A 42 1.22 10.03 16.10
CA GLN A 42 1.99 11.02 15.36
C GLN A 42 3.28 11.31 16.13
N ASP A 43 4.40 10.97 15.55
CA ASP A 43 5.68 10.91 16.24
C ASP A 43 6.80 11.69 15.57
N CYS A 44 6.53 12.23 14.38
CA CYS A 44 7.49 13.05 13.66
C CYS A 44 6.85 14.31 13.08
N PHE A 45 7.64 15.38 13.03
CA PHE A 45 7.31 16.64 12.40
C PHE A 45 7.87 16.66 10.98
N VAL A 46 7.04 16.94 9.99
CA VAL A 46 7.45 17.05 8.60
C VAL A 46 8.03 18.46 8.37
N ALA A 47 9.35 18.54 8.36
CA ALA A 47 10.05 19.81 8.22
C ALA A 47 10.20 20.27 6.77
N ASP A 48 10.36 19.32 5.84
CA ASP A 48 10.53 19.61 4.41
C ASP A 48 10.24 18.36 3.59
N ILE A 49 9.77 18.54 2.35
CA ILE A 49 9.49 17.46 1.42
C ILE A 49 10.08 17.80 0.04
N GLY A 50 11.01 16.98 -0.41
CA GLY A 50 11.46 16.97 -1.81
C GLY A 50 10.51 16.09 -2.63
N THR A 51 9.67 16.68 -3.46
CA THR A 51 8.72 15.92 -4.27
C THR A 51 9.16 15.86 -5.72
N ALA A 52 9.39 14.67 -6.25
CA ALA A 52 9.69 14.49 -7.67
C ALA A 52 8.42 14.37 -8.54
N GLY A 53 7.27 14.01 -8.00
CA GLY A 53 6.06 13.73 -8.80
C GLY A 53 4.72 14.03 -8.13
N CYS A 54 4.70 14.33 -6.83
CA CYS A 54 3.46 14.57 -6.09
C CYS A 54 3.52 15.86 -5.25
N PRO A 55 3.38 17.05 -5.88
CA PRO A 55 3.44 18.34 -5.18
C PRO A 55 2.39 18.50 -4.06
N ALA A 56 1.31 17.72 -4.07
CA ALA A 56 0.31 17.75 -3.02
C ALA A 56 0.87 17.39 -1.64
N LEU A 57 1.93 16.57 -1.59
CA LEU A 57 2.59 16.19 -0.35
C LEU A 57 3.27 17.37 0.36
N GLU A 58 3.59 18.47 -0.34
CA GLU A 58 4.12 19.70 0.27
C GLU A 58 3.17 20.26 1.35
N ARG A 59 1.88 19.91 1.30
CA ARG A 59 0.89 20.30 2.31
C ARG A 59 1.10 19.63 3.66
N LEU A 60 1.88 18.57 3.72
CA LEU A 60 2.29 17.94 4.99
C LEU A 60 3.41 18.74 5.70
N ILE A 61 4.10 19.66 5.02
CA ILE A 61 5.15 20.48 5.64
C ILE A 61 4.54 21.30 6.78
N GLY A 62 5.14 21.20 7.93
CA GLY A 62 4.67 21.88 9.14
C GLY A 62 3.64 21.10 9.95
N THR A 63 3.34 19.86 9.59
CA THR A 63 2.39 18.99 10.32
C THR A 63 3.11 17.87 11.06
N MET A 64 2.41 17.28 12.02
CA MET A 64 2.82 16.02 12.64
C MET A 64 2.28 14.86 11.83
N ALA A 65 3.06 13.78 11.71
CA ALA A 65 2.69 12.56 11.00
C ALA A 65 3.24 11.33 11.71
N ASN A 66 2.81 10.15 11.30
CA ASN A 66 3.43 8.88 11.67
C ASN A 66 4.30 8.37 10.51
N VAL A 67 5.48 7.83 10.81
CA VAL A 67 6.42 7.37 9.79
C VAL A 67 5.86 6.22 8.94
N ASP A 68 5.08 5.32 9.56
CA ASP A 68 4.46 4.21 8.82
C ASP A 68 3.32 4.69 7.91
N GLU A 69 2.59 5.74 8.31
CA GLU A 69 1.60 6.40 7.43
C GLU A 69 2.27 7.02 6.20
N LEU A 70 3.41 7.67 6.38
CA LEU A 70 4.17 8.26 5.28
C LEU A 70 4.74 7.18 4.35
N ASP A 71 5.24 6.06 4.90
CA ASP A 71 5.72 4.92 4.11
C ASP A 71 4.58 4.26 3.32
N TRP A 72 3.45 4.07 3.98
CA TRP A 72 2.26 3.53 3.34
C TRP A 72 1.76 4.43 2.19
N LEU A 73 1.65 5.74 2.47
CA LEU A 73 1.21 6.72 1.48
C LEU A 73 2.17 6.77 0.28
N GLY A 74 3.48 6.74 0.53
CA GLY A 74 4.49 6.66 -0.51
C GLY A 74 4.27 5.46 -1.44
N LYS A 75 4.08 4.27 -0.89
CA LYS A 75 3.80 3.03 -1.65
C LYS A 75 2.50 3.12 -2.45
N GLN A 76 1.46 3.65 -1.83
CA GLN A 76 0.17 3.84 -2.51
C GLN A 76 0.30 4.76 -3.72
N LEU A 77 1.02 5.87 -3.58
CA LEU A 77 1.21 6.83 -4.67
C LEU A 77 2.14 6.31 -5.78
N GLU A 78 3.10 5.43 -5.47
CA GLU A 78 3.90 4.74 -6.50
C GLU A 78 3.06 3.83 -7.39
N SER A 79 1.94 3.30 -6.88
CA SER A 79 1.03 2.47 -7.68
C SER A 79 0.17 3.28 -8.65
N PHE A 80 0.14 4.61 -8.52
CA PHE A 80 -0.68 5.48 -9.34
C PHE A 80 -0.02 5.76 -10.69
N ASP A 81 -0.81 5.70 -11.75
CA ASP A 81 -0.39 6.19 -13.03
C ASP A 81 -0.32 7.74 -13.04
N ARG A 82 0.18 8.29 -14.15
CA ARG A 82 0.34 9.76 -14.29
C ARG A 82 -0.99 10.51 -14.15
N TYR A 83 -2.10 9.93 -14.60
CA TYR A 83 -3.40 10.58 -14.51
C TYR A 83 -3.99 10.47 -13.12
N GLU A 84 -3.84 9.34 -12.48
CA GLU A 84 -4.24 9.12 -11.08
C GLU A 84 -3.50 10.06 -10.12
N LEU A 85 -2.18 10.25 -10.34
CA LEU A 85 -1.41 11.27 -9.60
C LEU A 85 -1.93 12.69 -9.85
N LEU A 86 -2.33 13.02 -11.09
CA LEU A 86 -2.95 14.30 -11.40
C LEU A 86 -4.28 14.46 -10.64
N GLN A 87 -5.13 13.43 -10.64
CA GLN A 87 -6.41 13.42 -9.92
C GLN A 87 -6.19 13.58 -8.41
N PHE A 88 -5.24 12.84 -7.84
CA PHE A 88 -4.88 12.95 -6.42
C PHE A 88 -4.41 14.37 -6.06
N ASN A 89 -3.42 14.91 -6.78
CA ASN A 89 -2.90 16.25 -6.55
C ASN A 89 -4.00 17.33 -6.64
N ALA A 90 -4.86 17.23 -7.64
CA ALA A 90 -5.95 18.16 -7.87
C ALA A 90 -7.04 18.05 -6.79
N ALA A 91 -7.36 16.83 -6.34
CA ALA A 91 -8.31 16.58 -5.26
C ALA A 91 -7.79 17.09 -3.92
N VAL A 92 -6.51 16.87 -3.59
CA VAL A 92 -5.88 17.43 -2.38
C VAL A 92 -6.04 18.95 -2.34
N GLU A 93 -5.81 19.64 -3.48
CA GLU A 93 -5.99 21.09 -3.56
C GLU A 93 -7.45 21.48 -3.44
N ARG A 94 -8.36 20.76 -4.12
CA ARG A 94 -9.81 21.00 -4.11
C ARG A 94 -10.40 20.87 -2.70
N PHE A 95 -10.01 19.84 -1.95
CA PHE A 95 -10.56 19.58 -0.62
C PHE A 95 -9.75 20.23 0.51
N GLY A 96 -8.60 20.80 0.21
CA GLY A 96 -7.76 21.52 1.19
C GLY A 96 -7.09 20.61 2.22
N LEU A 97 -6.83 19.35 1.87
CA LEU A 97 -6.29 18.35 2.79
C LEU A 97 -4.81 18.64 3.11
N SER A 98 -4.41 18.36 4.35
CA SER A 98 -3.05 18.65 4.84
C SER A 98 -2.53 17.70 5.91
N ALA A 99 -3.26 16.62 6.24
CA ALA A 99 -2.83 15.61 7.20
C ALA A 99 -2.62 14.27 6.50
N ALA A 100 -1.68 13.45 7.00
CA ALA A 100 -1.34 12.18 6.37
C ALA A 100 -2.53 11.22 6.29
N ASP A 101 -3.32 11.12 7.35
CA ASP A 101 -4.54 10.31 7.41
C ASP A 101 -5.60 10.76 6.40
N GLU A 102 -5.77 12.07 6.20
CA GLU A 102 -6.67 12.62 5.17
C GLU A 102 -6.22 12.25 3.76
N LEU A 103 -4.89 12.29 3.51
CA LEU A 103 -4.31 11.91 2.22
C LEU A 103 -4.42 10.40 1.98
N ILE A 104 -4.31 9.58 3.02
CA ILE A 104 -4.57 8.14 2.94
C ILE A 104 -6.03 7.89 2.56
N ASP A 105 -6.99 8.54 3.24
CA ASP A 105 -8.42 8.41 2.91
C ASP A 105 -8.71 8.83 1.46
N LEU A 106 -8.15 9.97 1.02
CA LEU A 106 -8.32 10.44 -0.35
C LEU A 106 -7.73 9.46 -1.37
N SER A 107 -6.62 8.78 -1.07
CA SER A 107 -5.95 7.91 -2.03
C SER A 107 -6.86 6.80 -2.57
N PHE A 108 -7.87 6.37 -1.81
CA PHE A 108 -8.87 5.39 -2.23
C PHE A 108 -9.95 5.98 -3.16
N ARG A 109 -10.10 7.29 -3.17
CA ARG A 109 -11.17 8.01 -3.89
C ARG A 109 -10.63 8.96 -4.96
N ALA A 110 -9.31 9.09 -5.08
CA ALA A 110 -8.68 10.03 -6.01
C ALA A 110 -9.10 9.80 -7.46
N ARG A 111 -9.36 8.55 -7.84
CA ARG A 111 -9.79 8.14 -9.18
C ARG A 111 -11.22 8.61 -9.52
N ASP A 112 -12.02 8.97 -8.53
CA ASP A 112 -13.43 9.33 -8.71
C ASP A 112 -13.60 10.80 -9.14
N VAL A 113 -12.55 11.64 -9.12
CA VAL A 113 -12.61 13.02 -9.59
C VAL A 113 -12.22 13.13 -11.07
N THR A 114 -12.90 14.02 -11.79
CA THR A 114 -12.52 14.34 -13.18
C THR A 114 -11.70 15.61 -13.20
N VAL A 115 -10.50 15.54 -13.78
CA VAL A 115 -9.62 16.71 -13.94
C VAL A 115 -9.51 17.09 -15.41
N VAL A 116 -9.85 18.34 -15.72
CA VAL A 116 -9.80 18.91 -17.07
C VAL A 116 -8.75 20.00 -17.09
N SER A 117 -7.60 19.71 -17.69
CA SER A 117 -6.50 20.67 -17.88
C SER A 117 -6.60 21.45 -19.19
N ASP A 118 -7.36 20.95 -20.17
CA ASP A 118 -7.54 21.53 -21.48
C ASP A 118 -8.97 21.25 -21.99
N PHE A 119 -9.69 22.30 -22.36
CA PHE A 119 -11.06 22.23 -22.86
C PHE A 119 -11.17 22.22 -24.39
N THR A 120 -10.07 22.10 -25.12
CA THR A 120 -10.07 22.11 -26.60
C THR A 120 -10.64 20.83 -27.19
N ASP A 121 -10.57 19.69 -26.49
CA ASP A 121 -11.04 18.38 -26.93
C ASP A 121 -12.14 17.83 -26.02
N LEU A 122 -13.39 18.27 -26.28
CA LEU A 122 -14.55 17.83 -25.50
C LEU A 122 -14.83 16.33 -25.64
N GLU A 123 -14.53 15.73 -26.80
CA GLU A 123 -14.72 14.29 -27.02
C GLU A 123 -13.86 13.48 -26.04
N LYS A 124 -12.59 13.86 -25.92
CA LYS A 124 -11.65 13.21 -25.00
C LYS A 124 -12.03 13.44 -23.54
N ILE A 125 -12.50 14.64 -23.20
CA ILE A 125 -12.95 14.97 -21.83
C ILE A 125 -14.11 14.07 -21.45
N GLY A 126 -15.13 13.96 -22.31
CA GLY A 126 -16.33 13.18 -21.98
C GLY A 126 -16.03 11.68 -21.87
N LYS A 127 -15.22 11.12 -22.76
CA LYS A 127 -14.78 9.73 -22.64
C LYS A 127 -14.00 9.45 -21.36
N ARG A 128 -13.11 10.37 -20.96
CA ARG A 128 -12.36 10.26 -19.71
C ARG A 128 -13.29 10.39 -18.49
N HIS A 129 -14.21 11.33 -18.50
CA HIS A 129 -15.21 11.48 -17.44
C HIS A 129 -16.06 10.22 -17.30
N TYR A 130 -16.50 9.67 -18.42
CA TYR A 130 -17.25 8.41 -18.44
C TYR A 130 -16.49 7.28 -17.74
N LEU A 131 -15.21 7.09 -18.09
CA LEU A 131 -14.35 6.10 -17.44
C LEU A 131 -14.13 6.39 -15.95
N THR A 132 -14.03 7.66 -15.56
CA THR A 132 -13.89 8.07 -14.15
C THR A 132 -15.12 7.67 -13.33
N VAL A 133 -16.32 7.83 -13.88
CA VAL A 133 -17.59 7.56 -13.17
C VAL A 133 -17.97 6.08 -13.19
N HIS A 134 -17.74 5.40 -14.32
CA HIS A 134 -18.19 4.01 -14.52
C HIS A 134 -17.07 2.97 -14.34
N GLY A 135 -15.82 3.39 -14.23
CA GLY A 135 -14.67 2.50 -14.18
C GLY A 135 -14.38 1.85 -15.55
N ALA A 136 -14.05 0.56 -15.55
CA ALA A 136 -13.81 -0.16 -16.78
C ALA A 136 -15.13 -0.39 -17.55
N CYS A 137 -15.11 -0.16 -18.87
CA CYS A 137 -16.24 -0.40 -19.76
C CYS A 137 -15.79 -1.21 -21.00
N ASP A 138 -16.75 -1.76 -21.75
CA ASP A 138 -16.47 -2.41 -23.03
C ASP A 138 -15.87 -1.38 -24.00
N PRO A 139 -14.76 -1.68 -24.71
CA PRO A 139 -14.18 -0.79 -25.71
C PRO A 139 -15.19 -0.30 -26.76
N LYS A 140 -16.14 -1.14 -27.15
CA LYS A 140 -17.20 -0.78 -28.12
C LYS A 140 -18.18 0.25 -27.53
N GLU A 141 -18.46 0.18 -26.24
CA GLU A 141 -19.28 1.16 -25.54
C GLU A 141 -18.60 2.52 -25.55
N LEU A 142 -17.31 2.55 -25.24
CA LEU A 142 -16.52 3.79 -25.26
C LEU A 142 -16.34 4.37 -26.68
N GLU A 143 -16.24 3.51 -27.71
CA GLU A 143 -16.19 3.95 -29.12
C GLU A 143 -17.50 4.60 -29.56
N ASN A 144 -18.65 4.07 -29.13
CA ASN A 144 -19.97 4.59 -29.49
C ASN A 144 -20.45 5.75 -28.60
N LEU A 145 -19.72 6.08 -27.55
CA LEU A 145 -20.08 7.17 -26.64
C LEU A 145 -19.91 8.52 -27.35
N ASP A 146 -20.95 9.37 -27.29
CA ASP A 146 -20.83 10.79 -27.63
C ASP A 146 -20.08 11.51 -26.50
N GLY A 147 -18.76 11.56 -26.64
CA GLY A 147 -17.91 12.20 -25.63
C GLY A 147 -18.16 13.70 -25.51
N LYS A 148 -18.53 14.36 -26.62
CA LYS A 148 -18.83 15.80 -26.59
C LYS A 148 -20.11 16.09 -25.78
N GLU A 149 -21.18 15.35 -25.97
CA GLU A 149 -22.39 15.46 -25.19
C GLU A 149 -22.11 15.16 -23.72
N THR A 150 -21.37 14.11 -23.43
CA THR A 150 -20.96 13.72 -22.07
C THR A 150 -20.14 14.83 -21.38
N ALA A 151 -19.20 15.45 -22.11
CA ALA A 151 -18.42 16.59 -21.55
C ALA A 151 -19.31 17.81 -21.28
N LEU A 152 -20.24 18.13 -22.19
CA LEU A 152 -21.17 19.24 -21.98
C LEU A 152 -22.11 18.97 -20.77
N ALA A 153 -22.56 17.74 -20.61
CA ALA A 153 -23.34 17.32 -19.43
C ALA A 153 -22.55 17.49 -18.14
N LEU A 154 -21.28 17.09 -18.11
CA LEU A 154 -20.37 17.32 -16.98
C LEU A 154 -20.25 18.82 -16.65
N ILE A 155 -19.92 19.65 -17.64
CA ILE A 155 -19.64 21.08 -17.46
C ILE A 155 -20.89 21.84 -17.00
N SER A 156 -22.08 21.45 -17.49
CA SER A 156 -23.36 22.09 -17.11
C SER A 156 -23.99 21.50 -15.85
N GLY A 157 -23.68 20.25 -15.51
CA GLY A 157 -24.35 19.49 -14.46
C GLY A 157 -23.79 19.69 -13.06
N GLN A 158 -22.53 20.13 -12.95
CA GLN A 158 -21.88 20.34 -11.65
C GLN A 158 -20.86 21.49 -11.69
N PRO A 159 -20.57 22.12 -10.53
CA PRO A 159 -19.57 23.18 -10.45
C PRO A 159 -18.17 22.59 -10.64
N GLY A 160 -17.36 23.26 -11.48
CA GLY A 160 -15.94 23.00 -11.61
C GLY A 160 -15.13 23.88 -10.65
N TYR A 161 -14.10 23.31 -10.02
CA TYR A 161 -13.19 24.03 -9.11
C TYR A 161 -11.84 24.23 -9.77
N VAL A 162 -11.41 25.49 -9.89
CA VAL A 162 -10.12 25.83 -10.51
C VAL A 162 -8.99 25.54 -9.54
N THR A 163 -8.04 24.73 -9.97
CA THR A 163 -6.80 24.40 -9.26
C THR A 163 -5.60 24.66 -10.18
N ARG A 164 -4.40 24.60 -9.66
CA ARG A 164 -3.18 24.68 -10.49
C ARG A 164 -3.02 23.52 -11.48
N TYR A 165 -3.80 22.45 -11.31
CA TYR A 165 -3.79 21.26 -12.17
C TYR A 165 -4.86 21.28 -13.26
N GLY A 166 -5.77 22.25 -13.22
CA GLY A 166 -6.92 22.39 -14.11
C GLY A 166 -8.20 22.57 -13.35
N VAL A 167 -9.33 22.37 -14.02
CA VAL A 167 -10.66 22.37 -13.41
C VAL A 167 -11.00 20.99 -12.90
N VAL A 168 -11.33 20.90 -11.61
CA VAL A 168 -11.70 19.67 -10.93
C VAL A 168 -13.21 19.61 -10.81
N TYR A 169 -13.78 18.51 -11.27
CA TYR A 169 -15.16 18.10 -11.04
C TYR A 169 -15.11 16.95 -10.04
N ASP A 170 -15.64 17.17 -8.83
CA ASP A 170 -15.54 16.19 -7.74
C ASP A 170 -16.57 15.05 -7.83
N ASN A 171 -17.45 15.09 -8.84
CA ASN A 171 -18.46 14.06 -9.10
C ASN A 171 -19.33 13.70 -7.88
N GLY A 172 -19.43 14.62 -6.90
CA GLY A 172 -20.19 14.42 -5.67
C GLY A 172 -19.56 13.42 -4.70
N ILE A 173 -18.26 13.12 -4.83
CA ILE A 173 -17.58 12.22 -3.88
C ILE A 173 -17.64 12.80 -2.47
N LYS A 174 -17.85 11.90 -1.51
CA LYS A 174 -17.70 12.19 -0.09
C LYS A 174 -16.43 11.52 0.40
N LEU A 175 -15.59 12.28 1.07
CA LEU A 175 -14.42 11.72 1.73
C LEU A 175 -14.93 11.03 3.01
N GLU A 176 -15.02 9.71 2.93
CA GLU A 176 -15.33 8.85 4.07
C GLU A 176 -14.03 8.44 4.72
N GLN A 177 -14.03 8.32 6.04
CA GLN A 177 -12.90 7.81 6.79
C GLN A 177 -12.74 6.31 6.50
N ALA A 178 -11.83 5.96 5.58
CA ALA A 178 -11.47 4.59 5.25
C ALA A 178 -10.36 4.07 6.17
N TYR A 179 -9.47 4.95 6.59
CA TYR A 179 -8.36 4.67 7.50
C TYR A 179 -8.75 5.03 8.94
N ASP A 180 -8.61 4.09 9.86
CA ASP A 180 -8.99 4.27 11.27
C ASP A 180 -7.90 4.96 12.13
N ARG A 181 -6.84 5.45 11.51
CA ARG A 181 -5.66 6.11 12.11
C ARG A 181 -4.82 5.19 12.99
N LYS A 182 -4.98 3.91 12.84
CA LYS A 182 -4.23 2.91 13.60
C LYS A 182 -3.76 1.73 12.77
N HIS A 183 -4.70 1.08 12.05
CA HIS A 183 -4.42 -0.12 11.28
C HIS A 183 -4.27 0.27 9.81
N LEU A 184 -3.04 0.17 9.29
CA LEU A 184 -2.78 0.54 7.90
C LEU A 184 -3.65 -0.28 6.94
N PRO A 185 -4.32 0.36 5.97
CA PRO A 185 -5.17 -0.34 5.03
C PRO A 185 -4.37 -1.28 4.13
N PRO A 186 -5.02 -2.25 3.45
CA PRO A 186 -4.34 -3.06 2.45
C PRO A 186 -3.81 -2.19 1.31
N ILE A 187 -2.66 -2.57 0.78
CA ILE A 187 -2.02 -1.91 -0.36
C ILE A 187 -1.83 -2.93 -1.48
N TRP A 188 -1.63 -2.46 -2.70
CA TRP A 188 -1.28 -3.33 -3.82
C TRP A 188 -0.09 -4.23 -3.48
N MET A 189 -0.23 -5.54 -3.78
CA MET A 189 0.82 -6.52 -3.58
C MET A 189 1.88 -6.37 -4.67
N PRO A 190 3.12 -5.93 -4.34
CA PRO A 190 4.19 -5.81 -5.34
C PRO A 190 4.67 -7.19 -5.81
N GLU A 191 5.29 -7.24 -7.00
CA GLU A 191 5.84 -8.49 -7.55
C GLU A 191 6.87 -9.18 -6.64
N SER A 192 7.55 -8.40 -5.78
CA SER A 192 8.50 -8.94 -4.79
C SER A 192 7.82 -9.62 -3.60
N CYS A 193 6.54 -9.40 -3.38
CA CYS A 193 5.78 -10.06 -2.34
C CYS A 193 5.48 -11.51 -2.75
N ILE A 194 5.70 -12.43 -1.83
CA ILE A 194 5.43 -13.86 -2.02
C ILE A 194 4.15 -14.27 -1.33
N MET A 195 3.87 -13.71 -0.17
CA MET A 195 2.69 -14.01 0.61
C MET A 195 2.17 -12.76 1.30
N GLU A 196 0.88 -12.52 1.24
CA GLU A 196 0.20 -11.50 2.01
C GLU A 196 -0.65 -12.15 3.10
N LEU A 197 -0.45 -11.71 4.33
CA LEU A 197 -1.16 -12.22 5.51
C LEU A 197 -1.96 -11.10 6.16
N LYS A 198 -3.13 -11.45 6.68
CA LYS A 198 -3.86 -10.66 7.67
C LYS A 198 -3.47 -11.10 9.06
N LEU A 199 -2.99 -10.17 9.87
CA LEU A 199 -2.73 -10.37 11.29
C LEU A 199 -3.91 -9.86 12.11
N ARG A 200 -4.32 -10.64 13.12
CA ARG A 200 -5.29 -10.23 14.12
C ARG A 200 -4.98 -10.86 15.47
N ALA A 201 -5.40 -10.23 16.56
CA ALA A 201 -5.27 -10.80 17.88
C ALA A 201 -6.30 -11.93 18.09
N THR A 202 -5.89 -13.03 18.72
CA THR A 202 -6.73 -14.19 19.02
C THR A 202 -7.99 -13.78 19.80
N GLY A 203 -9.14 -14.29 19.37
CA GLY A 203 -10.43 -14.02 20.03
C GLY A 203 -11.03 -12.64 19.76
N LYS A 204 -10.42 -11.84 18.88
CA LYS A 204 -10.94 -10.54 18.44
C LYS A 204 -11.30 -10.61 16.95
N ASP A 205 -12.55 -10.95 16.68
CA ASP A 205 -13.07 -11.08 15.32
C ASP A 205 -13.63 -9.74 14.79
N ASP A 206 -12.86 -8.66 15.01
CA ASP A 206 -13.20 -7.32 14.55
C ASP A 206 -12.44 -7.02 13.24
N PRO A 207 -13.13 -6.91 12.10
CA PRO A 207 -12.49 -6.61 10.81
C PRO A 207 -11.68 -5.31 10.81
N LYS A 208 -12.00 -4.38 11.71
CA LYS A 208 -11.29 -3.10 11.85
C LYS A 208 -9.98 -3.21 12.65
N LYS A 209 -9.72 -4.37 13.28
CA LYS A 209 -8.52 -4.62 14.09
C LYS A 209 -7.62 -5.67 13.42
N GLN A 210 -7.45 -5.54 12.13
CA GLN A 210 -6.61 -6.39 11.31
C GLN A 210 -5.57 -5.54 10.62
N GLU A 211 -4.41 -6.11 10.38
CA GLU A 211 -3.35 -5.49 9.61
C GLU A 211 -2.84 -6.45 8.53
N TRP A 212 -2.57 -5.91 7.35
CA TRP A 212 -1.98 -6.67 6.26
C TRP A 212 -0.47 -6.56 6.32
N VAL A 213 0.21 -7.69 6.20
CA VAL A 213 1.66 -7.77 6.10
C VAL A 213 2.04 -8.52 4.83
N GLN A 214 2.98 -7.96 4.11
CA GLN A 214 3.52 -8.51 2.87
C GLN A 214 4.87 -9.13 3.17
N LEU A 215 5.05 -10.41 2.84
CA LEU A 215 6.27 -11.16 3.06
C LEU A 215 7.03 -11.38 1.74
N PRO A 216 8.36 -11.29 1.72
CA PRO A 216 9.23 -11.06 2.86
C PRO A 216 9.26 -9.60 3.33
N ALA A 217 9.42 -9.40 4.63
CA ALA A 217 9.57 -8.10 5.25
C ALA A 217 10.68 -8.10 6.30
N SER A 218 11.15 -6.90 6.70
CA SER A 218 12.07 -6.77 7.82
C SER A 218 11.39 -7.19 9.12
N ARG A 219 12.18 -7.71 10.06
CA ARG A 219 11.67 -8.15 11.35
C ARG A 219 10.97 -7.00 12.10
N MET A 220 11.58 -5.83 12.09
CA MET A 220 11.04 -4.64 12.77
C MET A 220 9.68 -4.23 12.23
N LYS A 221 9.48 -4.31 10.91
CA LYS A 221 8.20 -4.01 10.27
C LYS A 221 7.09 -4.97 10.73
N LEU A 222 7.40 -6.27 10.82
CA LEU A 222 6.46 -7.27 11.34
C LEU A 222 6.14 -7.03 12.82
N GLU A 223 7.14 -6.73 13.65
CA GLU A 223 6.93 -6.41 15.07
C GLU A 223 6.06 -5.15 15.24
N ARG A 224 6.24 -4.12 14.40
CA ARG A 224 5.41 -2.91 14.40
C ARG A 224 3.96 -3.22 13.99
N ALA A 225 3.76 -4.05 12.96
CA ALA A 225 2.43 -4.50 12.55
C ALA A 225 1.72 -5.28 13.68
N MET A 226 2.43 -6.20 14.36
CA MET A 226 1.90 -6.91 15.52
C MET A 226 1.46 -5.95 16.63
N LEU A 227 2.26 -4.92 16.93
CA LEU A 227 1.93 -3.93 17.95
C LEU A 227 0.67 -3.11 17.60
N ARG A 228 0.47 -2.76 16.32
CA ARG A 228 -0.72 -2.02 15.87
C ARG A 228 -2.01 -2.81 16.10
N VAL A 229 -1.99 -4.11 15.91
CA VAL A 229 -3.14 -4.98 16.21
C VAL A 229 -3.21 -5.43 17.67
N GLY A 230 -2.27 -4.98 18.51
CA GLY A 230 -2.25 -5.27 19.95
C GLY A 230 -1.80 -6.70 20.29
N ILE A 231 -0.93 -7.28 19.48
CA ILE A 231 -0.30 -8.59 19.69
C ILE A 231 1.03 -8.39 20.39
N ALA A 232 1.17 -8.90 21.61
CA ALA A 232 2.41 -8.86 22.38
C ALA A 232 3.30 -10.09 22.13
N SER A 233 2.72 -11.22 21.72
CA SER A 233 3.44 -12.46 21.45
C SER A 233 2.80 -13.26 20.31
N CYS A 234 3.60 -14.07 19.62
CA CYS A 234 3.09 -14.91 18.50
C CYS A 234 2.00 -15.87 18.91
N GLY A 235 1.91 -16.26 20.20
CA GLY A 235 0.85 -17.15 20.71
C GLY A 235 -0.54 -16.49 20.80
N GLU A 236 -0.60 -15.16 20.69
CA GLU A 236 -1.83 -14.38 20.71
C GLU A 236 -2.28 -13.96 19.32
N MET A 237 -1.60 -14.44 18.28
CA MET A 237 -1.79 -14.04 16.91
C MET A 237 -2.55 -15.08 16.11
N GLN A 238 -3.47 -14.61 15.29
CA GLN A 238 -4.04 -15.38 14.18
C GLN A 238 -3.57 -14.81 12.87
N MET A 239 -3.19 -15.69 11.96
CA MET A 239 -2.78 -15.36 10.60
C MET A 239 -3.78 -15.94 9.60
N LEU A 240 -4.22 -15.12 8.66
CA LEU A 240 -5.08 -15.51 7.54
C LEU A 240 -4.37 -15.17 6.25
N VAL A 241 -4.22 -16.13 5.37
CA VAL A 241 -3.66 -15.86 4.03
C VAL A 241 -4.66 -15.03 3.23
N SER A 242 -4.21 -13.88 2.74
CA SER A 242 -4.96 -13.02 1.82
C SER A 242 -4.61 -13.36 0.37
N ASP A 243 -3.30 -13.50 0.10
CA ASP A 243 -2.77 -13.89 -1.22
C ASP A 243 -1.44 -14.63 -1.06
N SER A 244 -1.08 -15.48 -2.04
CA SER A 244 0.16 -16.26 -2.01
C SER A 244 0.59 -16.66 -3.42
N ARG A 245 1.87 -16.48 -3.71
CA ARG A 245 2.52 -17.02 -4.92
C ARG A 245 2.91 -18.49 -4.80
N PHE A 246 2.86 -19.05 -3.57
CA PHE A 246 3.13 -20.47 -3.40
C PHE A 246 2.02 -21.30 -4.05
N PRO A 247 2.37 -22.43 -4.69
CA PRO A 247 1.39 -23.38 -5.20
C PRO A 247 0.57 -24.01 -4.05
N ASP A 248 -0.60 -24.55 -4.41
CA ASP A 248 -1.55 -25.10 -3.44
C ASP A 248 -0.93 -26.19 -2.55
N GLU A 249 -0.01 -26.99 -3.08
CA GLU A 249 0.68 -28.04 -2.33
C GLU A 249 1.53 -27.49 -1.18
N VAL A 250 2.11 -26.30 -1.36
CA VAL A 250 2.88 -25.59 -0.33
C VAL A 250 1.91 -24.96 0.68
N ASN A 251 0.89 -24.24 0.20
CA ASN A 251 -0.09 -23.60 1.06
C ASN A 251 -0.85 -24.62 1.93
N CYS A 252 -1.23 -25.77 1.37
CA CYS A 252 -1.90 -26.86 2.11
C CYS A 252 -1.00 -27.55 3.15
N ALA A 253 0.31 -27.45 3.02
CA ALA A 253 1.27 -28.02 3.98
C ALA A 253 1.53 -27.10 5.20
N LEU A 254 1.04 -25.85 5.16
CA LEU A 254 1.20 -24.86 6.21
C LEU A 254 -0.02 -24.87 7.16
N ASP A 255 0.23 -25.02 8.44
CA ASP A 255 -0.79 -24.87 9.49
C ASP A 255 -0.69 -23.45 10.08
N PHE A 256 -1.40 -22.49 9.48
CA PHE A 256 -1.34 -21.08 9.86
C PHE A 256 -1.80 -20.79 11.32
N GLU A 257 -2.43 -21.74 12.00
CA GLU A 257 -2.75 -21.62 13.42
C GLU A 257 -1.54 -21.92 14.32
N ARG A 258 -0.56 -22.65 13.80
CA ARG A 258 0.64 -23.10 14.54
C ARG A 258 1.94 -22.51 14.02
N GLU A 259 1.91 -21.96 12.80
CA GLU A 259 3.10 -21.38 12.20
C GLU A 259 3.56 -20.10 12.91
N SER A 260 4.86 -19.90 12.90
CA SER A 260 5.43 -18.61 13.30
C SER A 260 5.47 -17.64 12.13
N LEU A 261 4.98 -16.43 12.33
CA LEU A 261 5.10 -15.33 11.35
C LEU A 261 6.55 -15.16 10.87
N PHE A 262 7.51 -15.30 11.81
CA PHE A 262 8.93 -15.13 11.48
C PHE A 262 9.52 -16.30 10.68
N GLU A 263 9.01 -17.53 10.87
CA GLU A 263 9.42 -18.68 10.02
C GLU A 263 8.79 -18.59 8.63
N LEU A 264 7.53 -18.18 8.52
CA LEU A 264 6.91 -17.88 7.23
C LEU A 264 7.70 -16.78 6.50
N ASN A 265 8.11 -15.73 7.20
CA ASN A 265 8.92 -14.67 6.63
C ASN A 265 10.28 -15.19 6.12
N ARG A 266 10.93 -16.07 6.87
CA ARG A 266 12.21 -16.70 6.44
C ARG A 266 12.03 -17.59 5.22
N LEU A 267 10.92 -18.33 5.15
CA LEU A 267 10.57 -19.10 3.95
C LEU A 267 10.40 -18.18 2.74
N CYS A 268 9.64 -17.09 2.89
CA CYS A 268 9.47 -16.10 1.82
C CYS A 268 10.80 -15.41 1.45
N GLN A 269 11.67 -15.10 2.42
CA GLN A 269 13.01 -14.57 2.15
C GLN A 269 13.85 -15.54 1.32
N MET A 270 13.82 -16.84 1.64
CA MET A 270 14.51 -17.87 0.87
C MET A 270 14.02 -17.92 -0.58
N CYS A 271 12.71 -17.81 -0.78
CA CYS A 271 12.08 -17.89 -2.10
C CYS A 271 12.05 -16.57 -2.86
N SER A 272 12.60 -15.47 -2.34
CA SER A 272 12.51 -14.13 -2.95
C SER A 272 13.09 -14.03 -4.37
N ASN A 273 14.05 -14.87 -4.70
CA ASN A 273 14.68 -14.94 -6.02
C ASN A 273 14.13 -16.07 -6.91
N PHE A 274 13.11 -16.79 -6.44
CA PHE A 274 12.51 -17.88 -7.20
C PHE A 274 11.79 -17.38 -8.44
N LYS A 275 11.99 -18.12 -9.54
CA LYS A 275 11.20 -17.97 -10.77
C LYS A 275 9.96 -18.85 -10.68
N GLU A 276 9.03 -18.66 -11.58
CA GLU A 276 7.79 -19.45 -11.66
C GLU A 276 8.06 -20.96 -11.65
N GLN A 277 9.09 -21.40 -12.36
CA GLN A 277 9.49 -22.81 -12.43
C GLN A 277 9.95 -23.37 -11.08
N ASP A 278 10.61 -22.53 -10.25
CA ASP A 278 11.09 -22.94 -8.92
C ASP A 278 9.92 -23.11 -7.95
N PHE A 279 8.89 -22.27 -8.04
CA PHE A 279 7.65 -22.44 -7.28
C PHE A 279 6.93 -23.74 -7.66
N VAL A 280 6.78 -24.02 -8.95
CA VAL A 280 6.18 -25.29 -9.43
C VAL A 280 6.99 -26.49 -8.92
N LYS A 281 8.33 -26.42 -9.02
CA LYS A 281 9.24 -27.46 -8.52
C LYS A 281 9.07 -27.67 -7.02
N LEU A 282 9.02 -26.59 -6.23
CA LEU A 282 8.82 -26.65 -4.79
C LEU A 282 7.47 -27.32 -4.44
N GLY A 283 6.40 -27.01 -5.17
CA GLY A 283 5.10 -27.66 -5.01
C GLY A 283 5.18 -29.16 -5.19
N ALA A 284 5.82 -29.62 -6.27
CA ALA A 284 6.01 -31.05 -6.53
C ALA A 284 6.85 -31.74 -5.43
N VAL A 285 7.92 -31.09 -4.93
CA VAL A 285 8.73 -31.59 -3.82
C VAL A 285 7.89 -31.69 -2.54
N CYS A 286 7.07 -30.66 -2.24
CA CYS A 286 6.19 -30.67 -1.07
C CYS A 286 5.12 -31.77 -1.15
N GLN A 287 4.56 -32.03 -2.32
CA GLN A 287 3.61 -33.12 -2.53
C GLN A 287 4.22 -34.50 -2.21
N MET A 288 5.52 -34.69 -2.56
CA MET A 288 6.24 -35.94 -2.31
C MET A 288 6.71 -36.06 -0.85
N ALA A 289 7.33 -35.00 -0.32
CA ALA A 289 7.98 -35.01 0.99
C ALA A 289 7.00 -34.81 2.16
N LYS A 290 5.79 -34.24 1.89
CA LYS A 290 4.75 -33.96 2.87
C LYS A 290 5.26 -33.19 4.10
N PRO A 291 5.91 -32.04 3.93
CA PRO A 291 6.34 -31.21 5.04
C PRO A 291 5.13 -30.78 5.88
N THR A 292 5.35 -30.46 7.15
CA THR A 292 4.27 -30.11 8.08
C THR A 292 4.41 -28.72 8.68
N CYS A 293 5.43 -27.96 8.25
CA CYS A 293 5.65 -26.60 8.74
C CYS A 293 6.57 -25.81 7.79
N ALA A 294 6.55 -24.49 7.91
CA ALA A 294 7.36 -23.56 7.11
C ALA A 294 8.86 -23.85 7.18
N ALA A 295 9.37 -24.26 8.35
CA ALA A 295 10.78 -24.61 8.52
C ALA A 295 11.20 -25.82 7.67
N ASN A 296 10.35 -26.85 7.57
CA ASN A 296 10.58 -28.01 6.72
C ASN A 296 10.55 -27.63 5.23
N ILE A 297 9.55 -26.80 4.84
CA ILE A 297 9.44 -26.32 3.46
C ILE A 297 10.67 -25.49 3.08
N ARG A 298 11.15 -24.64 3.97
CA ARG A 298 12.37 -23.85 3.76
C ARG A 298 13.60 -24.75 3.52
N GLN A 299 13.76 -25.83 4.28
CA GLN A 299 14.85 -26.80 4.06
C GLN A 299 14.75 -27.48 2.68
N LEU A 300 13.53 -27.78 2.21
CA LEU A 300 13.33 -28.30 0.86
C LEU A 300 13.68 -27.26 -0.20
N ALA A 301 13.28 -26.01 0.01
CA ALA A 301 13.58 -24.89 -0.88
C ALA A 301 15.09 -24.61 -0.96
N GLU A 302 15.82 -24.66 0.16
CA GLU A 302 17.29 -24.53 0.22
C GLU A 302 18.03 -25.59 -0.60
N ASN A 303 17.44 -26.78 -0.76
CA ASN A 303 18.01 -27.92 -1.46
C ASN A 303 17.28 -28.25 -2.77
N LEU A 304 16.53 -27.29 -3.32
CA LEU A 304 15.67 -27.52 -4.46
C LEU A 304 16.41 -28.05 -5.69
N ASP A 305 17.66 -27.63 -5.89
CA ASP A 305 18.51 -28.07 -7.00
C ASP A 305 18.90 -29.57 -6.93
N GLN A 306 18.81 -30.19 -5.74
CA GLN A 306 19.13 -31.62 -5.55
C GLN A 306 17.99 -32.55 -6.00
N PHE A 307 16.81 -32.01 -6.29
CA PHE A 307 15.69 -32.76 -6.78
C PHE A 307 15.65 -32.73 -8.30
N ASP A 308 15.87 -33.90 -8.93
CA ASP A 308 15.72 -34.09 -10.37
C ASP A 308 14.29 -34.53 -10.67
N PHE A 309 13.61 -33.79 -11.49
CA PHE A 309 12.33 -34.22 -12.07
C PHE A 309 12.61 -34.77 -13.45
N ALA A 310 12.36 -36.07 -13.64
CA ALA A 310 12.36 -36.63 -14.97
C ALA A 310 11.28 -35.97 -15.80
N PRO A 311 11.55 -35.59 -17.06
CA PRO A 311 10.60 -34.96 -17.94
C PRO A 311 9.40 -35.86 -18.24
#